data_24f7701639629702591f94a91a89b11c
#
_entry.id   24f7701639629702591f94a91a89b11c
#
_cell.length_a   1.000
_cell.length_b   1.000
_cell.length_c   1.000
_cell.angle_alpha   90.00
_cell.angle_beta   90.00
_cell.angle_gamma   90.00
#
_symmetry.space_group_name_H-M   'P 1'
#
loop_
_entity.id
_entity.type
_entity.pdbx_description
1 polymer ?
#
loop_
_entity_poly.entity_id
_entity_poly.type
_entity_poly.pdbx_seq_one_letter_code
_entity_poly.pdbx_strand_id
1 'polypeptide(L)'
;YNVQVDRPFNEWFHAYSHLNSLNSALEAYGQTGKSYYLEAAQKFYTWAESEQKQATGGYGAQWEWLLPPDLLVAYLRTTDRSTETQCNAYAIENMDHYLTMYTGNGYYGQWTEDAFYNMTIASLETEHGCPTYYSDYSSDGGSKYLREDWPWACCAGTRPLSVMEYLRNIYFHDTKNIYVNLYTNSSVTMTN
;
A
#
# COMPACT_ATOMS: atom_id res chain seq x y z
N TYR A 1 -8.16 20.62 2.59
CA TYR A 1 -6.92 19.89 2.52
C TYR A 1 -6.40 19.99 1.09
N ASN A 2 -5.44 20.89 0.87
CA ASN A 2 -4.66 20.87 -0.34
C ASN A 2 -3.61 19.76 -0.17
N VAL A 3 -3.89 18.58 -0.67
CA VAL A 3 -2.85 17.59 -0.91
C VAL A 3 -2.00 18.14 -2.05
N GLN A 4 -0.99 18.93 -1.71
CA GLN A 4 -0.09 19.49 -2.69
C GLN A 4 0.96 18.44 -3.05
N VAL A 5 0.61 17.64 -4.04
CA VAL A 5 1.52 16.66 -4.66
C VAL A 5 2.68 17.37 -5.41
N ASP A 6 2.50 18.66 -5.73
CA ASP A 6 3.45 19.45 -6.52
C ASP A 6 4.51 20.20 -5.68
N ARG A 7 4.55 20.03 -4.36
CA ARG A 7 5.60 20.63 -3.56
C ARG A 7 6.82 19.74 -3.53
N PRO A 8 8.03 20.27 -3.76
CA PRO A 8 9.23 19.59 -3.32
C PRO A 8 9.06 19.30 -1.83
N PHE A 9 9.26 18.04 -1.44
CA PHE A 9 9.12 17.61 -0.05
C PHE A 9 10.21 18.32 0.78
N ASN A 10 9.88 19.46 1.35
CA ASN A 10 10.71 20.14 2.34
C ASN A 10 10.55 19.50 3.73
N GLU A 11 9.54 18.63 3.87
CA GLU A 11 9.21 17.93 5.10
C GLU A 11 8.98 16.45 4.79
N TRP A 12 9.42 15.60 5.68
CA TRP A 12 9.28 14.16 5.54
C TRP A 12 7.87 13.74 5.95
N PHE A 13 7.16 13.07 5.06
CA PHE A 13 5.82 12.57 5.33
C PHE A 13 5.87 11.09 5.65
N HIS A 14 5.26 10.69 6.75
CA HIS A 14 5.08 9.30 7.10
C HIS A 14 4.20 8.61 6.05
N ALA A 15 4.74 7.62 5.35
CA ALA A 15 4.12 7.01 4.17
C ALA A 15 2.74 6.44 4.46
N TYR A 16 2.62 5.57 5.47
CA TYR A 16 1.36 4.97 5.87
C TYR A 16 0.29 6.00 6.25
N SER A 17 0.65 6.95 7.12
CA SER A 17 -0.31 7.96 7.57
C SER A 17 -0.79 8.86 6.44
N HIS A 18 0.10 9.17 5.50
CA HIS A 18 -0.25 9.98 4.34
C HIS A 18 -1.22 9.25 3.41
N LEU A 19 -0.95 7.97 3.09
CA LEU A 19 -1.86 7.16 2.28
C LEU A 19 -3.22 6.99 2.96
N ASN A 20 -3.25 6.74 4.27
CA ASN A 20 -4.51 6.61 5.00
C ASN A 20 -5.36 7.88 4.98
N SER A 21 -4.71 9.05 4.96
CA SER A 21 -5.44 10.32 4.79
C SER A 21 -6.13 10.39 3.41
N LEU A 22 -5.47 9.84 2.38
CA LEU A 22 -6.05 9.76 1.04
C LEU A 22 -7.13 8.68 0.92
N ASN A 23 -6.98 7.56 1.62
CA ASN A 23 -8.04 6.56 1.73
C ASN A 23 -9.31 7.16 2.36
N SER A 24 -9.15 7.99 3.41
CA SER A 24 -10.27 8.74 3.99
C SER A 24 -10.87 9.74 3.01
N ALA A 25 -10.06 10.35 2.14
CA ALA A 25 -10.58 11.21 1.06
C ALA A 25 -11.39 10.41 0.03
N LEU A 26 -10.97 9.19 -0.32
CA LEU A 26 -11.74 8.31 -1.20
C LEU A 26 -13.07 7.88 -0.59
N GLU A 27 -13.12 7.61 0.71
CA GLU A 27 -14.38 7.39 1.43
C GLU A 27 -15.29 8.64 1.37
N ALA A 28 -14.71 9.82 1.59
CA ALA A 28 -15.45 11.08 1.48
C ALA A 28 -15.97 11.33 0.04
N TYR A 29 -15.22 10.90 -0.99
CA TYR A 29 -15.72 10.91 -2.37
C TYR A 29 -16.96 10.03 -2.51
N GLY A 30 -16.94 8.80 -2.02
CA GLY A 30 -18.08 7.89 -2.07
C GLY A 30 -19.35 8.44 -1.41
N GLN A 31 -19.19 9.23 -0.34
CA GLN A 31 -20.30 9.83 0.39
C GLN A 31 -20.81 11.14 -0.25
N THR A 32 -19.93 11.91 -0.85
CA THR A 32 -20.25 13.29 -1.27
C THR A 32 -20.27 13.51 -2.76
N GLY A 33 -19.67 12.62 -3.55
CA GLY A 33 -19.48 12.76 -4.99
C GLY A 33 -18.56 13.92 -5.42
N LYS A 34 -17.84 14.56 -4.49
CA LYS A 34 -16.96 15.70 -4.81
C LYS A 34 -15.66 15.24 -5.45
N SER A 35 -15.49 15.53 -6.75
CA SER A 35 -14.40 14.99 -7.59
C SER A 35 -12.99 15.30 -7.06
N TYR A 36 -12.79 16.42 -6.39
CA TYR A 36 -11.46 16.78 -5.90
C TYR A 36 -10.85 15.77 -4.91
N TYR A 37 -11.67 14.99 -4.21
CA TYR A 37 -11.18 13.91 -3.35
C TYR A 37 -10.59 12.76 -4.17
N LEU A 38 -11.31 12.35 -5.22
CA LEU A 38 -10.83 11.31 -6.13
C LEU A 38 -9.59 11.76 -6.89
N GLU A 39 -9.61 12.99 -7.43
CA GLU A 39 -8.49 13.56 -8.17
C GLU A 39 -7.22 13.66 -7.32
N ALA A 40 -7.35 14.01 -6.03
CA ALA A 40 -6.21 14.06 -5.12
C ALA A 40 -5.57 12.67 -4.93
N ALA A 41 -6.40 11.64 -4.72
CA ALA A 41 -5.91 10.28 -4.56
C ALA A 41 -5.27 9.73 -5.85
N GLN A 42 -5.87 9.99 -7.02
CA GLN A 42 -5.31 9.59 -8.31
C GLN A 42 -3.95 10.24 -8.59
N LYS A 43 -3.81 11.54 -8.33
CA LYS A 43 -2.53 12.25 -8.49
C LYS A 43 -1.46 11.67 -7.56
N PHE A 44 -1.82 11.44 -6.32
CA PHE A 44 -0.89 10.83 -5.37
C PHE A 44 -0.48 9.42 -5.82
N TYR A 45 -1.43 8.59 -6.23
CA TYR A 45 -1.16 7.23 -6.68
C TYR A 45 -0.16 7.21 -7.84
N THR A 46 -0.41 8.02 -8.87
CA THR A 46 0.47 8.11 -10.04
C THR A 46 1.88 8.56 -9.63
N TRP A 47 1.98 9.55 -8.76
CA TRP A 47 3.27 9.99 -8.24
C TRP A 47 3.96 8.92 -7.40
N ALA A 48 3.23 8.26 -6.50
CA ALA A 48 3.80 7.23 -5.62
C ALA A 48 4.27 6.01 -6.41
N GLU A 49 3.54 5.61 -7.44
CA GLU A 49 3.93 4.52 -8.31
C GLU A 49 5.20 4.83 -9.10
N SER A 50 5.33 6.05 -9.64
CA SER A 50 6.48 6.45 -10.45
C SER A 50 7.74 6.76 -9.63
N GLU A 51 7.58 7.31 -8.42
CA GLU A 51 8.68 7.92 -7.67
C GLU A 51 8.99 7.22 -6.34
N GLN A 52 8.09 6.39 -5.82
CA GLN A 52 8.23 5.78 -4.50
C GLN A 52 8.19 4.25 -4.53
N LYS A 53 7.47 3.66 -5.48
CA LYS A 53 7.28 2.22 -5.56
C LYS A 53 8.61 1.52 -5.83
N GLN A 54 8.95 0.60 -4.94
CA GLN A 54 10.08 -0.31 -5.08
C GLN A 54 9.67 -1.54 -5.89
N ALA A 55 10.63 -2.32 -6.42
CA ALA A 55 10.34 -3.52 -7.19
C ALA A 55 9.56 -4.60 -6.41
N THR A 56 9.62 -4.57 -5.10
CA THR A 56 8.82 -5.43 -4.21
C THR A 56 7.38 -4.96 -4.02
N GLY A 57 7.01 -3.81 -4.55
CA GLY A 57 5.76 -3.13 -4.22
C GLY A 57 5.83 -2.28 -2.95
N GLY A 58 6.96 -2.31 -2.24
CA GLY A 58 7.17 -1.47 -1.06
C GLY A 58 7.33 0.01 -1.40
N TYR A 59 7.17 0.86 -0.40
CA TYR A 59 7.40 2.30 -0.46
C TYR A 59 7.63 2.82 0.97
N GLY A 60 8.07 4.08 1.10
CA GLY A 60 8.35 4.65 2.41
C GLY A 60 9.66 4.12 2.99
N ALA A 61 10.78 4.72 2.61
CA ALA A 61 12.11 4.35 3.07
C ALA A 61 12.44 5.00 4.41
N GLN A 62 13.44 4.45 5.07
CA GLN A 62 14.05 4.95 6.29
C GLN A 62 13.05 5.52 7.32
N TRP A 63 12.61 4.73 8.25
CA TRP A 63 11.63 5.14 9.25
C TRP A 63 10.27 5.55 8.64
N GLU A 64 9.87 4.91 7.54
CA GLU A 64 8.52 5.05 6.97
C GLU A 64 8.26 6.39 6.27
N TRP A 65 9.31 7.01 5.68
CA TRP A 65 9.18 8.32 5.06
C TRP A 65 9.01 8.25 3.54
N LEU A 66 8.12 9.08 3.02
CA LEU A 66 8.09 9.42 1.59
C LEU A 66 9.22 10.43 1.33
N LEU A 67 10.27 9.98 0.67
CA LEU A 67 11.45 10.78 0.43
C LEU A 67 11.46 11.37 -0.98
N PRO A 68 12.11 12.53 -1.20
CA PRO A 68 12.43 12.96 -2.55
C PRO A 68 13.18 11.86 -3.32
N PRO A 69 12.92 11.69 -4.64
CA PRO A 69 13.47 10.57 -5.42
C PRO A 69 14.99 10.44 -5.37
N ASP A 70 15.71 11.57 -5.36
CA ASP A 70 17.18 11.61 -5.25
C ASP A 70 17.67 11.08 -3.89
N LEU A 71 16.98 11.39 -2.81
CA LEU A 71 17.26 10.86 -1.48
C LEU A 71 16.83 9.42 -1.33
N LEU A 72 15.68 9.03 -1.92
CA LEU A 72 15.19 7.66 -1.85
C LEU A 72 16.23 6.65 -2.32
N VAL A 73 16.85 6.88 -3.48
CA VAL A 73 17.91 6.00 -4.03
C VAL A 73 19.11 5.91 -3.10
N ALA A 74 19.52 7.01 -2.50
CA ALA A 74 20.63 7.01 -1.55
C ALA A 74 20.30 6.22 -0.28
N TYR A 75 19.11 6.38 0.26
CA TYR A 75 18.67 5.66 1.45
C TYR A 75 18.47 4.16 1.20
N LEU A 76 17.88 3.76 0.08
CA LEU A 76 17.71 2.34 -0.27
C LEU A 76 19.05 1.57 -0.35
N ARG A 77 20.17 2.28 -0.58
CA ARG A 77 21.50 1.68 -0.61
C ARG A 77 22.17 1.57 0.77
N THR A 78 21.68 2.28 1.75
CA THR A 78 22.38 2.46 3.04
C THR A 78 21.55 2.11 4.26
N THR A 79 20.24 1.91 4.10
CA THR A 79 19.35 1.57 5.21
C THR A 79 19.06 0.08 5.27
N ASP A 80 18.90 -0.45 6.46
CA ASP A 80 18.34 -1.77 6.76
C ASP A 80 16.80 -1.75 6.93
N ARG A 81 16.17 -0.60 6.66
CA ARG A 81 14.74 -0.34 6.86
C ARG A 81 14.14 0.31 5.64
N SER A 82 14.16 -0.43 4.54
CA SER A 82 13.76 0.10 3.23
C SER A 82 12.27 0.34 3.10
N THR A 83 11.44 -0.45 3.80
CA THR A 83 9.99 -0.29 3.79
C THR A 83 9.37 -0.86 5.05
N GLU A 84 8.36 -0.18 5.58
CA GLU A 84 7.41 -0.73 6.54
C GLU A 84 6.49 -1.73 5.83
N THR A 85 6.35 -2.95 6.33
CA THR A 85 5.71 -4.01 5.56
C THR A 85 4.19 -3.95 5.58
N GLN A 86 3.57 -4.21 6.74
CA GLN A 86 2.14 -4.48 6.80
C GLN A 86 1.27 -3.23 6.68
N CYS A 87 1.66 -2.14 7.33
CA CYS A 87 0.90 -0.90 7.26
C CYS A 87 0.87 -0.34 5.84
N ASN A 88 2.02 -0.37 5.16
CA ASN A 88 2.11 0.10 3.79
C ASN A 88 1.37 -0.83 2.82
N ALA A 89 1.44 -2.16 2.99
CA ALA A 89 0.64 -3.09 2.19
C ALA A 89 -0.85 -2.80 2.34
N TYR A 90 -1.35 -2.76 3.57
CA TYR A 90 -2.76 -2.45 3.84
C TYR A 90 -3.20 -1.12 3.22
N ALA A 91 -2.39 -0.07 3.38
CA ALA A 91 -2.79 1.26 2.91
C ALA A 91 -2.90 1.34 1.39
N ILE A 92 -1.98 0.70 0.65
CA ILE A 92 -2.02 0.72 -0.82
C ILE A 92 -3.10 -0.22 -1.37
N GLU A 93 -3.29 -1.39 -0.79
CA GLU A 93 -4.35 -2.32 -1.17
C GLU A 93 -5.75 -1.70 -1.01
N ASN A 94 -5.95 -0.93 0.07
CA ASN A 94 -7.18 -0.19 0.31
C ASN A 94 -7.36 0.96 -0.70
N MET A 95 -6.29 1.66 -1.07
CA MET A 95 -6.33 2.69 -2.11
C MET A 95 -6.66 2.08 -3.48
N ASP A 96 -6.02 0.97 -3.84
CA ASP A 96 -6.28 0.23 -5.07
C ASP A 96 -7.75 -0.18 -5.16
N HIS A 97 -8.31 -0.68 -4.05
CA HIS A 97 -9.72 -1.05 -3.98
C HIS A 97 -10.64 0.12 -4.35
N TYR A 98 -10.50 1.25 -3.67
CA TYR A 98 -11.35 2.41 -3.92
C TYR A 98 -11.14 3.00 -5.31
N LEU A 99 -9.90 3.14 -5.75
CA LEU A 99 -9.62 3.69 -7.08
C LEU A 99 -10.15 2.79 -8.19
N THR A 100 -9.98 1.47 -8.09
CA THR A 100 -10.56 0.52 -9.05
C THR A 100 -12.08 0.58 -9.04
N MET A 101 -12.70 0.58 -7.85
CA MET A 101 -14.15 0.64 -7.69
C MET A 101 -14.76 1.92 -8.27
N TYR A 102 -14.14 3.08 -8.04
CA TYR A 102 -14.69 4.34 -8.48
C TYR A 102 -14.40 4.67 -9.94
N THR A 103 -13.32 4.13 -10.50
CA THR A 103 -12.92 4.47 -11.87
C THR A 103 -13.21 3.37 -12.89
N GLY A 104 -13.39 2.13 -12.45
CA GLY A 104 -13.46 0.95 -13.32
C GLY A 104 -12.14 0.65 -14.06
N ASN A 105 -11.03 1.23 -13.63
CA ASN A 105 -9.74 1.10 -14.28
C ASN A 105 -8.86 0.09 -13.52
N GLY A 106 -8.65 -1.08 -14.12
CA GLY A 106 -7.80 -2.14 -13.57
C GLY A 106 -6.33 -1.78 -13.37
N TYR A 107 -5.87 -0.66 -13.92
CA TYR A 107 -4.54 -0.12 -13.66
C TYR A 107 -4.28 0.06 -12.14
N TYR A 108 -5.26 0.54 -11.42
CA TYR A 108 -5.13 0.76 -9.96
C TYR A 108 -5.06 -0.53 -9.14
N GLY A 109 -5.47 -1.68 -9.67
CA GLY A 109 -5.40 -2.96 -8.96
C GLY A 109 -4.05 -3.67 -9.04
N GLN A 110 -3.10 -3.18 -9.83
CA GLN A 110 -1.84 -3.88 -10.08
C GLN A 110 -0.89 -3.86 -8.88
N TRP A 111 -0.92 -2.83 -8.07
CA TRP A 111 -0.02 -2.72 -6.91
C TRP A 111 -0.40 -3.69 -5.79
N THR A 112 -1.69 -4.01 -5.64
CA THR A 112 -2.18 -4.96 -4.63
C THR A 112 -1.47 -6.30 -4.67
N GLU A 113 -1.24 -6.87 -5.86
CA GLU A 113 -0.59 -8.17 -5.99
C GLU A 113 0.86 -8.13 -5.52
N ASP A 114 1.62 -7.12 -5.94
CA ASP A 114 2.99 -6.91 -5.50
C ASP A 114 3.07 -6.73 -3.98
N ALA A 115 2.23 -5.88 -3.42
CA ALA A 115 2.19 -5.58 -1.99
C ALA A 115 1.81 -6.83 -1.18
N PHE A 116 0.81 -7.58 -1.61
CA PHE A 116 0.36 -8.75 -0.90
C PHE A 116 1.43 -9.83 -0.82
N TYR A 117 1.99 -10.24 -1.96
CA TYR A 117 2.97 -11.33 -1.96
C TYR A 117 4.32 -10.92 -1.35
N ASN A 118 4.82 -9.74 -1.66
CA ASN A 118 6.17 -9.34 -1.27
C ASN A 118 6.23 -8.62 0.08
N MET A 119 5.12 -8.08 0.56
CA MET A 119 5.07 -7.40 1.85
C MET A 119 4.25 -8.17 2.87
N THR A 120 3.01 -8.58 2.55
CA THR A 120 2.15 -9.25 3.52
C THR A 120 2.54 -10.71 3.74
N ILE A 121 2.73 -11.48 2.67
CA ILE A 121 3.12 -12.90 2.78
C ILE A 121 4.60 -13.04 3.11
N ALA A 122 5.45 -12.36 2.36
CA ALA A 122 6.90 -12.50 2.51
C ALA A 122 7.47 -11.93 3.82
N SER A 123 6.71 -11.08 4.52
CA SER A 123 7.13 -10.53 5.81
C SER A 123 6.82 -11.43 7.00
N LEU A 124 6.13 -12.56 6.78
CA LEU A 124 5.84 -13.47 7.88
C LEU A 124 7.13 -14.23 8.28
N GLU A 125 7.51 -14.03 9.52
CA GLU A 125 8.48 -14.89 10.16
C GLU A 125 7.75 -16.18 10.60
N THR A 126 8.18 -17.34 10.11
CA THR A 126 7.41 -18.59 10.22
C THR A 126 7.66 -19.38 11.51
N GLU A 127 8.75 -19.11 12.21
CA GLU A 127 9.09 -19.81 13.45
C GLU A 127 8.17 -19.38 14.60
N HIS A 128 7.92 -18.08 14.74
CA HIS A 128 7.09 -17.51 15.81
C HIS A 128 5.75 -16.94 15.32
N GLY A 129 5.55 -16.91 14.00
CA GLY A 129 4.33 -16.36 13.41
C GLY A 129 4.22 -14.84 13.46
N CYS A 130 5.31 -14.14 13.72
CA CYS A 130 5.33 -12.68 13.82
C CYS A 130 5.55 -12.02 12.46
N PRO A 131 4.87 -10.90 12.15
CA PRO A 131 5.21 -10.12 10.98
C PRO A 131 6.51 -9.36 11.21
N THR A 132 7.38 -9.32 10.19
CA THR A 132 8.52 -8.41 10.22
C THR A 132 8.03 -6.97 10.04
N TYR A 133 8.59 -6.05 10.82
CA TYR A 133 8.20 -4.64 10.76
C TYR A 133 8.76 -3.97 9.50
N TYR A 134 10.06 -4.13 9.27
CA TYR A 134 10.75 -3.62 8.10
C TYR A 134 11.30 -4.73 7.22
N SER A 135 11.34 -4.47 5.92
CA SER A 135 12.12 -5.25 4.95
C SER A 135 13.27 -4.40 4.44
N ASP A 136 14.43 -5.02 4.27
CA ASP A 136 15.57 -4.43 3.61
C ASP A 136 15.48 -4.68 2.10
N TYR A 137 15.88 -3.69 1.33
CA TYR A 137 15.96 -3.76 -0.13
C TYR A 137 17.38 -3.99 -0.64
N SER A 138 18.36 -4.08 0.25
CA SER A 138 19.74 -4.28 -0.10
C SER A 138 20.00 -5.65 -0.69
N SER A 139 20.75 -5.70 -1.80
CA SER A 139 21.20 -6.94 -2.42
C SER A 139 22.35 -7.62 -1.67
N ASP A 140 22.98 -6.92 -0.73
CA ASP A 140 24.14 -7.39 0.04
C ASP A 140 23.76 -8.07 1.37
N GLY A 141 22.71 -8.88 1.35
CA GLY A 141 22.27 -9.61 2.53
C GLY A 141 21.16 -8.88 3.28
N GLY A 142 20.07 -8.56 2.58
CA GLY A 142 18.89 -7.96 3.17
C GLY A 142 18.38 -8.72 4.38
N SER A 143 18.05 -7.99 5.42
CA SER A 143 17.49 -8.54 6.65
C SER A 143 16.04 -8.13 6.82
N LYS A 144 15.29 -8.95 7.56
CA LYS A 144 13.95 -8.60 8.01
C LYS A 144 14.01 -8.23 9.48
N TYR A 145 13.56 -7.03 9.78
CA TYR A 145 13.57 -6.52 11.15
C TYR A 145 12.32 -6.94 11.90
N LEU A 146 12.50 -7.75 12.93
CA LEU A 146 11.47 -8.11 13.90
C LEU A 146 11.49 -7.14 15.07
N ARG A 147 10.33 -6.67 15.50
CA ARG A 147 10.18 -5.90 16.71
C ARG A 147 9.70 -6.79 17.87
N GLU A 148 10.58 -7.64 18.34
CA GLU A 148 10.28 -8.54 19.46
C GLU A 148 10.01 -7.81 20.77
N ASP A 149 10.63 -6.65 20.94
CA ASP A 149 10.46 -5.74 22.08
C ASP A 149 9.11 -5.01 22.10
N TRP A 150 8.38 -5.06 20.96
CA TRP A 150 7.08 -4.40 20.84
C TRP A 150 6.09 -5.25 20.02
N PRO A 151 5.52 -6.29 20.63
CA PRO A 151 4.63 -7.24 19.94
C PRO A 151 3.33 -6.60 19.44
N TRP A 152 2.98 -5.41 19.91
CA TRP A 152 1.81 -4.64 19.50
C TRP A 152 2.12 -3.56 18.47
N ALA A 153 3.24 -3.66 17.79
CA ALA A 153 3.54 -2.77 16.68
C ALA A 153 2.38 -2.73 15.66
N CYS A 154 2.18 -1.56 15.01
CA CYS A 154 1.08 -1.36 14.07
C CYS A 154 1.01 -2.45 12.99
N CYS A 155 2.15 -2.96 12.51
CA CYS A 155 2.23 -4.04 11.54
C CYS A 155 1.55 -5.34 11.99
N ALA A 156 1.53 -5.64 13.28
CA ALA A 156 0.79 -6.79 13.81
C ALA A 156 -0.74 -6.60 13.66
N GLY A 157 -1.22 -5.38 13.86
CA GLY A 157 -2.63 -5.03 13.72
C GLY A 157 -3.08 -4.87 12.26
N THR A 158 -2.22 -4.34 11.39
CA THR A 158 -2.58 -4.09 9.99
C THR A 158 -2.46 -5.32 9.09
N ARG A 159 -1.73 -6.34 9.50
CA ARG A 159 -1.60 -7.58 8.72
C ARG A 159 -2.95 -8.25 8.40
N PRO A 160 -3.85 -8.53 9.35
CA PRO A 160 -5.15 -9.09 9.01
C PRO A 160 -5.98 -8.15 8.13
N LEU A 161 -5.79 -6.84 8.24
CA LEU A 161 -6.46 -5.87 7.37
C LEU A 161 -5.96 -5.99 5.92
N SER A 162 -4.64 -6.12 5.69
CA SER A 162 -4.08 -6.36 4.37
C SER A 162 -4.63 -7.65 3.73
N VAL A 163 -4.72 -8.74 4.49
CA VAL A 163 -5.34 -9.98 4.00
C VAL A 163 -6.80 -9.75 3.58
N MET A 164 -7.55 -8.98 4.34
CA MET A 164 -8.94 -8.64 4.00
C MET A 164 -9.04 -7.75 2.77
N GLU A 165 -8.14 -6.78 2.62
CA GLU A 165 -8.10 -5.92 1.42
C GLU A 165 -7.75 -6.73 0.17
N TYR A 166 -6.81 -7.68 0.24
CA TYR A 166 -6.53 -8.57 -0.87
C TYR A 166 -7.80 -9.32 -1.32
N LEU A 167 -8.56 -9.88 -0.37
CA LEU A 167 -9.82 -10.58 -0.68
C LEU A 167 -10.85 -9.65 -1.33
N ARG A 168 -10.95 -8.40 -0.89
CA ARG A 168 -11.86 -7.40 -1.48
C ARG A 168 -11.46 -6.99 -2.89
N ASN A 169 -10.19 -7.12 -3.24
CA ASN A 169 -9.65 -6.77 -4.55
C ASN A 169 -9.72 -7.91 -5.59
N ILE A 170 -10.18 -9.11 -5.23
CA ILE A 170 -10.25 -10.24 -6.18
C ILE A 170 -11.31 -9.98 -7.26
N TYR A 171 -12.51 -9.55 -6.85
CA TYR A 171 -13.64 -9.36 -7.75
C TYR A 171 -14.27 -7.98 -7.58
N PHE A 172 -14.60 -7.39 -8.72
CA PHE A 172 -15.45 -6.21 -8.79
C PHE A 172 -16.67 -6.52 -9.67
N HIS A 173 -17.73 -5.77 -9.51
CA HIS A 173 -18.92 -5.90 -10.36
C HIS A 173 -19.61 -4.56 -10.57
N ASP A 174 -20.31 -4.48 -11.69
CA ASP A 174 -21.33 -3.48 -11.93
C ASP A 174 -22.69 -4.17 -12.13
N THR A 175 -23.67 -3.46 -12.66
CA THR A 175 -25.01 -4.00 -12.89
C THR A 175 -25.08 -5.10 -13.97
N LYS A 176 -24.03 -5.30 -14.76
CA LYS A 176 -24.01 -6.17 -15.93
C LYS A 176 -22.83 -7.13 -15.99
N ASN A 177 -21.70 -6.75 -15.36
CA ASN A 177 -20.45 -7.42 -15.50
C ASN A 177 -19.83 -7.79 -14.17
N ILE A 178 -19.05 -8.87 -14.20
CA ILE A 178 -18.13 -9.27 -13.15
C ILE A 178 -16.73 -9.08 -13.69
N TYR A 179 -15.88 -8.42 -12.90
CA TYR A 179 -14.47 -8.19 -13.23
C TYR A 179 -13.62 -9.03 -12.29
N VAL A 180 -12.74 -9.84 -12.87
CA VAL A 180 -11.74 -10.61 -12.11
C VAL A 180 -10.46 -9.81 -12.13
N ASN A 181 -10.11 -9.22 -10.99
CA ASN A 181 -8.92 -8.37 -10.87
C ASN A 181 -7.67 -9.17 -10.45
N LEU A 182 -7.84 -10.11 -9.52
CA LEU A 182 -6.75 -10.96 -9.04
C LEU A 182 -7.05 -12.43 -9.36
N TYR A 183 -6.07 -13.15 -9.91
CA TYR A 183 -6.20 -14.55 -10.27
C TYR A 183 -5.71 -15.44 -9.14
N THR A 184 -6.61 -15.79 -8.25
CA THR A 184 -6.36 -16.70 -7.13
C THR A 184 -7.44 -17.77 -7.04
N ASN A 185 -7.15 -18.89 -6.38
CA ASN A 185 -8.14 -19.96 -6.17
C ASN A 185 -9.23 -19.49 -5.21
N SER A 186 -10.34 -19.07 -5.76
CA SER A 186 -11.44 -18.44 -5.02
C SER A 186 -12.78 -18.69 -5.70
N SER A 187 -13.87 -18.42 -4.98
CA SER A 187 -15.22 -18.43 -5.51
C SER A 187 -16.00 -17.23 -4.98
N VAL A 188 -16.90 -16.71 -5.79
CA VAL A 188 -17.81 -15.64 -5.39
C VAL A 188 -19.25 -16.04 -5.72
N THR A 189 -20.16 -15.80 -4.80
CA THR A 189 -21.61 -15.96 -5.02
C THR A 189 -22.23 -14.58 -5.08
N MET A 190 -22.86 -14.26 -6.19
CA MET A 190 -23.58 -13.00 -6.35
C MET A 190 -25.08 -13.26 -6.23
N THR A 191 -25.74 -12.48 -5.41
CA THR A 191 -27.21 -12.47 -5.29
C THR A 191 -27.75 -11.31 -6.11
N ASN A 192 -28.65 -11.61 -7.05
CA ASN A 192 -29.38 -10.61 -7.84
C ASN A 192 -30.38 -9.85 -6.97
#